data_b98ce7bbec0e856c5b29cd5370cd597e
#
_entry.id   b98ce7bbec0e856c5b29cd5370cd597e
#
_cell.length_a   1.000
_cell.length_b   1.000
_cell.length_c   1.000
_cell.angle_alpha   90.00
_cell.angle_beta   90.00
_cell.angle_gamma   90.00
#
_symmetry.space_group_name_H-M   'P 1'
#
loop_
_entity.id
_entity.type
_entity.pdbx_description
1 polymer ?
#
loop_
_entity_poly.entity_id
_entity_poly.type
_entity_poly.pdbx_seq_one_letter_code
_entity_poly.pdbx_strand_id
1 'polypeptide(L)'
;KPSGFSQERWDALKMSAPSDLEVELFDPAGNLATEIAINSDEYFVLHVSGKVDPSVISDFKSYAALNQLLRIGIKSNDGQQTMWQSTPEKFEFSNGRFLCKIPVMISKSSKSGPYRLHVAYYFKELFQREIFCR
;
A
#
# COMPACT_ATOMS: atom_id res chain seq x y z
N LYS A 1 -3.77 19.72 -4.29
CA LYS A 1 -3.56 19.50 -2.85
C LYS A 1 -4.90 19.32 -2.13
N PRO A 2 -4.94 18.55 -1.06
CA PRO A 2 -6.16 18.38 -0.30
C PRO A 2 -6.61 19.68 0.35
N SER A 3 -7.91 19.82 0.56
CA SER A 3 -8.48 20.93 1.32
C SER A 3 -7.92 20.93 2.75
N GLY A 4 -7.60 22.10 3.28
CA GLY A 4 -7.02 22.24 4.61
C GLY A 4 -5.50 22.15 4.67
N PHE A 5 -4.84 21.91 3.54
CA PHE A 5 -3.37 21.91 3.46
C PHE A 5 -2.87 23.19 2.82
N SER A 6 -1.89 23.85 3.44
CA SER A 6 -1.15 24.91 2.78
C SER A 6 -0.27 24.30 1.67
N GLN A 7 0.13 25.11 0.70
CA GLN A 7 1.03 24.63 -0.34
C GLN A 7 2.37 24.18 0.23
N GLU A 8 2.89 24.87 1.22
CA GLU A 8 4.16 24.51 1.89
C GLU A 8 4.06 23.14 2.58
N ARG A 9 3.00 22.92 3.34
CA ARG A 9 2.79 21.62 4.02
C ARG A 9 2.63 20.49 3.01
N TRP A 10 1.87 20.74 1.95
CA TRP A 10 1.65 19.74 0.91
C TRP A 10 2.95 19.40 0.19
N ASP A 11 3.76 20.41 -0.17
CA ASP A 11 5.05 20.19 -0.81
C ASP A 11 6.01 19.42 0.10
N ALA A 12 6.06 19.75 1.37
CA ALA A 12 6.87 19.03 2.34
C ALA A 12 6.44 17.57 2.46
N LEU A 13 5.13 17.32 2.51
CA LEU A 13 4.59 15.97 2.62
C LEU A 13 4.89 15.14 1.37
N LYS A 14 4.77 15.72 0.18
CA LYS A 14 5.12 15.03 -1.09
C LYS A 14 6.59 14.61 -1.13
N MET A 15 7.48 15.39 -0.52
CA MET A 15 8.91 15.12 -0.50
C MET A 15 9.34 14.16 0.63
N SER A 16 8.42 13.81 1.51
CA SER A 16 8.70 12.98 2.69
C SER A 16 8.24 11.53 2.48
N ALA A 17 8.72 10.92 1.40
CA ALA A 17 8.40 9.53 1.11
C ALA A 17 8.85 8.62 2.24
N PRO A 18 8.04 7.62 2.61
CA PRO A 18 8.46 6.61 3.58
C PRO A 18 9.72 5.88 3.14
N SER A 19 10.49 5.42 4.12
CA SER A 19 11.70 4.63 3.91
C SER A 19 11.63 3.32 4.69
N ASP A 20 12.57 2.41 4.41
CA ASP A 20 12.66 1.11 5.09
C ASP A 20 11.32 0.37 5.08
N LEU A 21 10.69 0.29 3.92
CA LEU A 21 9.40 -0.37 3.79
C LEU A 21 9.51 -1.87 4.04
N GLU A 22 8.57 -2.38 4.82
CA GLU A 22 8.36 -3.80 5.00
C GLU A 22 6.92 -4.13 4.58
N VAL A 23 6.77 -5.12 3.72
CA VAL A 23 5.48 -5.54 3.20
C VAL A 23 5.32 -7.02 3.47
N GLU A 24 4.28 -7.38 4.23
CA GLU A 24 3.98 -8.77 4.57
C GLU A 24 2.55 -9.09 4.18
N LEU A 25 2.36 -10.26 3.58
CA LEU A 25 1.05 -10.76 3.21
C LEU A 25 0.62 -11.83 4.19
N PHE A 26 -0.62 -11.73 4.68
CA PHE A 26 -1.23 -12.74 5.54
C PHE A 26 -2.44 -13.34 4.86
N ASP A 27 -2.60 -14.65 4.98
CA ASP A 27 -3.78 -15.34 4.49
C ASP A 27 -4.99 -15.11 5.41
N PRO A 28 -6.19 -15.55 5.03
CA PRO A 28 -7.37 -15.38 5.89
C PRO A 28 -7.27 -16.00 7.27
N ALA A 29 -6.42 -17.03 7.44
CA ALA A 29 -6.18 -17.65 8.75
C ALA A 29 -5.16 -16.89 9.60
N GLY A 30 -4.53 -15.83 9.06
CA GLY A 30 -3.55 -15.02 9.76
C GLY A 30 -2.12 -15.53 9.65
N ASN A 31 -1.84 -16.46 8.75
CA ASN A 31 -0.48 -16.97 8.51
C ASN A 31 0.19 -16.21 7.37
N LEU A 32 1.52 -16.07 7.45
CA LEU A 32 2.29 -15.50 6.35
C LEU A 32 2.05 -16.26 5.07
N ALA A 33 1.86 -15.54 3.97
CA ALA A 33 1.59 -16.11 2.67
C ALA A 33 2.52 -15.51 1.61
N THR A 34 2.82 -16.29 0.59
CA THR A 34 3.64 -15.87 -0.56
C THR A 34 2.81 -15.74 -1.84
N GLU A 35 1.54 -16.12 -1.77
CA GLU A 35 0.63 -16.05 -2.90
C GLU A 35 -0.77 -15.72 -2.45
N ILE A 36 -1.62 -15.25 -3.39
CA ILE A 36 -3.01 -14.88 -3.14
C ILE A 36 -3.91 -15.80 -3.94
N ALA A 37 -4.95 -16.32 -3.28
CA ALA A 37 -5.99 -17.11 -3.95
C ALA A 37 -7.03 -16.17 -4.57
N ILE A 38 -7.19 -16.23 -5.90
CA ILE A 38 -8.13 -15.38 -6.65
C ILE A 38 -9.57 -15.64 -6.25
N ASN A 39 -9.92 -16.90 -6.00
CA ASN A 39 -11.30 -17.30 -5.68
C ASN A 39 -11.59 -17.40 -4.18
N SER A 40 -10.80 -16.74 -3.37
CA SER A 40 -11.04 -16.72 -1.94
C SER A 40 -12.27 -15.88 -1.60
N ASP A 41 -13.16 -16.42 -0.77
CA ASP A 41 -14.28 -15.67 -0.21
C ASP A 41 -13.88 -14.85 1.02
N GLU A 42 -12.65 -15.04 1.51
CA GLU A 42 -12.11 -14.35 2.66
C GLU A 42 -10.94 -13.45 2.24
N TYR A 43 -10.73 -12.38 3.00
CA TYR A 43 -9.68 -11.43 2.68
C TYR A 43 -8.30 -11.93 3.07
N PHE A 44 -7.36 -11.80 2.15
CA PHE A 44 -5.94 -11.69 2.50
C PHE A 44 -5.69 -10.29 3.02
N VAL A 45 -4.67 -10.10 3.84
CA VAL A 45 -4.36 -8.79 4.43
C VAL A 45 -2.89 -8.47 4.18
N LEU A 46 -2.64 -7.28 3.63
CA LEU A 46 -1.29 -6.74 3.52
C LEU A 46 -0.99 -5.87 4.73
N HIS A 47 0.16 -6.10 5.34
CA HIS A 47 0.74 -5.20 6.33
C HIS A 47 1.87 -4.43 5.64
N VAL A 48 1.72 -3.13 5.56
CA VAL A 48 2.74 -2.24 5.01
C VAL A 48 3.23 -1.34 6.13
N SER A 49 4.53 -1.36 6.39
CA SER A 49 5.14 -0.54 7.42
C SER A 49 6.38 0.17 6.88
N GLY A 50 6.76 1.24 7.53
CA GLY A 50 7.93 2.00 7.14
C GLY A 50 8.18 3.17 8.07
N LYS A 51 9.29 3.86 7.84
CA LYS A 51 9.66 5.06 8.58
C LYS A 51 9.22 6.29 7.82
N VAL A 52 8.71 7.29 8.54
CA VAL A 52 8.41 8.60 8.00
C VAL A 52 9.10 9.66 8.85
N ASP A 53 9.36 10.81 8.24
CA ASP A 53 9.89 11.96 8.97
C ASP A 53 8.92 12.34 10.09
N PRO A 54 9.38 12.47 11.35
CA PRO A 54 8.50 12.85 12.45
C PRO A 54 7.74 14.16 12.24
N SER A 55 8.31 15.10 11.48
CA SER A 55 7.67 16.39 11.21
C SER A 55 6.39 16.29 10.41
N VAL A 56 6.17 15.20 9.66
CA VAL A 56 4.98 15.02 8.81
C VAL A 56 4.00 13.98 9.35
N ILE A 57 4.23 13.43 10.54
CA ILE A 57 3.37 12.36 11.10
C ILE A 57 1.92 12.80 11.21
N SER A 58 1.66 14.02 11.71
CA SER A 58 0.29 14.50 11.87
C SER A 58 -0.42 14.66 10.52
N ASP A 59 0.30 15.12 9.50
CA ASP A 59 -0.25 15.26 8.15
C ASP A 59 -0.46 13.89 7.51
N PHE A 60 0.44 12.96 7.78
CA PHE A 60 0.37 11.59 7.26
C PHE A 60 -0.84 10.82 7.80
N LYS A 61 -1.39 11.21 8.94
CA LYS A 61 -2.63 10.64 9.47
C LYS A 61 -3.89 11.15 8.78
N SER A 62 -3.78 12.19 7.95
CA SER A 62 -4.93 12.73 7.23
C SER A 62 -5.35 11.79 6.10
N TYR A 63 -6.60 11.33 6.13
CA TYR A 63 -7.14 10.48 5.06
C TYR A 63 -7.02 11.14 3.69
N ALA A 64 -7.28 12.44 3.61
CA ALA A 64 -7.19 13.16 2.35
C ALA A 64 -5.79 13.14 1.75
N ALA A 65 -4.75 13.25 2.60
CA ALA A 65 -3.37 13.15 2.15
C ALA A 65 -3.03 11.72 1.74
N LEU A 66 -3.42 10.73 2.55
CA LEU A 66 -3.19 9.32 2.24
C LEU A 66 -3.78 8.92 0.90
N ASN A 67 -5.01 9.33 0.66
CA ASN A 67 -5.73 8.99 -0.57
C ASN A 67 -5.04 9.54 -1.83
N GLN A 68 -4.25 10.59 -1.72
CA GLN A 68 -3.54 11.19 -2.84
C GLN A 68 -2.09 10.73 -2.96
N LEU A 69 -1.46 10.28 -1.89
CA LEU A 69 -0.03 10.05 -1.87
C LEU A 69 0.37 8.58 -1.90
N LEU A 70 -0.23 7.74 -1.06
CA LEU A 70 0.18 6.35 -0.93
C LEU A 70 -0.77 5.42 -1.65
N ARG A 71 -0.22 4.62 -2.57
CA ARG A 71 -0.97 3.61 -3.32
C ARG A 71 -0.29 2.27 -3.20
N ILE A 72 -1.11 1.25 -3.01
CA ILE A 72 -0.67 -0.14 -2.96
C ILE A 72 -1.45 -0.88 -4.03
N GLY A 73 -0.76 -1.68 -4.82
CA GLY A 73 -1.42 -2.37 -5.92
C GLY A 73 -0.78 -3.67 -6.31
N ILE A 74 -1.52 -4.43 -7.08
CA ILE A 74 -1.08 -5.64 -7.76
C ILE A 74 -1.35 -5.41 -9.24
N LYS A 75 -0.30 -5.50 -10.04
CA LYS A 75 -0.37 -5.23 -11.48
C LYS A 75 0.30 -6.34 -12.27
N SER A 76 -0.01 -6.41 -13.56
CA SER A 76 0.68 -7.33 -14.47
C SER A 76 2.18 -6.99 -14.53
N ASN A 77 3.01 -8.00 -14.90
CA ASN A 77 4.46 -7.82 -14.94
C ASN A 77 4.92 -6.78 -15.97
N ASP A 78 4.13 -6.57 -17.03
CA ASP A 78 4.41 -5.51 -18.02
C ASP A 78 3.91 -4.13 -17.56
N GLY A 79 3.23 -4.06 -16.42
CA GLY A 79 2.71 -2.80 -15.86
C GLY A 79 1.48 -2.25 -16.56
N GLN A 80 0.91 -2.95 -17.54
CA GLN A 80 -0.19 -2.44 -18.36
C GLN A 80 -1.56 -2.62 -17.72
N GLN A 81 -1.71 -3.59 -16.83
CA GLN A 81 -2.98 -3.88 -16.20
C GLN A 81 -2.86 -3.85 -14.68
N THR A 82 -3.78 -3.14 -14.05
CA THR A 82 -3.91 -3.12 -12.60
C THR A 82 -4.97 -4.15 -12.20
N MET A 83 -4.56 -5.14 -11.43
CA MET A 83 -5.44 -6.20 -10.94
C MET A 83 -6.21 -5.77 -9.71
N TRP A 84 -5.57 -5.00 -8.86
CA TRP A 84 -6.13 -4.50 -7.62
C TRP A 84 -5.33 -3.28 -7.18
N GLN A 85 -6.01 -2.32 -6.58
CA GLN A 85 -5.37 -1.10 -6.08
C GLN A 85 -6.15 -0.59 -4.88
N SER A 86 -5.42 -0.07 -3.90
CA SER A 86 -6.02 0.52 -2.73
C SER A 86 -5.12 1.60 -2.14
N THR A 87 -5.72 2.43 -1.31
CA THR A 87 -5.00 3.36 -0.44
C THR A 87 -5.34 3.02 1.00
N PRO A 88 -4.40 3.17 1.95
CA PRO A 88 -4.72 2.95 3.35
C PRO A 88 -5.76 3.93 3.85
N GLU A 89 -6.66 3.47 4.71
CA GLU A 89 -7.64 4.34 5.34
C GLU A 89 -7.09 5.00 6.60
N LYS A 90 -6.17 4.33 7.27
CA LYS A 90 -5.56 4.85 8.49
C LYS A 90 -4.18 4.25 8.71
N PHE A 91 -3.37 4.97 9.48
CA PHE A 91 -2.07 4.52 9.94
C PHE A 91 -2.04 4.39 11.46
N GLU A 92 -1.31 3.37 11.92
CA GLU A 92 -0.88 3.25 13.30
C GLU A 92 0.61 3.62 13.37
N PHE A 93 1.02 4.34 14.41
CA PHE A 93 2.42 4.74 14.59
C PHE A 93 2.96 4.16 15.89
N SER A 94 4.12 3.54 15.81
CA SER A 94 4.80 2.95 16.95
C SER A 94 6.29 2.91 16.67
N ASN A 95 7.11 3.35 17.63
CA ASN A 95 8.57 3.31 17.53
C ASN A 95 9.13 3.96 16.25
N GLY A 96 8.54 5.09 15.83
CA GLY A 96 8.98 5.83 14.65
C GLY A 96 8.59 5.19 13.31
N ARG A 97 7.79 4.14 13.34
CA ARG A 97 7.29 3.48 12.14
C ARG A 97 5.77 3.58 12.05
N PHE A 98 5.28 3.70 10.83
CA PHE A 98 3.85 3.52 10.57
C PHE A 98 3.58 2.05 10.25
N LEU A 99 2.34 1.66 10.47
CA LEU A 99 1.78 0.38 10.02
C LEU A 99 0.39 0.63 9.48
N CYS A 100 0.11 0.10 8.30
CA CYS A 100 -1.26 0.02 7.80
C CYS A 100 -1.57 -1.42 7.39
N LYS A 101 -2.82 -1.82 7.59
CA LYS A 101 -3.34 -3.15 7.27
C LYS A 101 -4.41 -2.98 6.22
N ILE A 102 -4.23 -3.64 5.08
CA ILE A 102 -5.08 -3.43 3.91
C ILE A 102 -5.65 -4.75 3.46
N PRO A 103 -6.99 -4.91 3.49
CA PRO A 103 -7.60 -6.12 2.95
C PRO A 103 -7.44 -6.18 1.44
N VAL A 104 -7.12 -7.36 0.93
CA VAL A 104 -6.92 -7.60 -0.50
C VAL A 104 -7.91 -8.65 -0.97
N MET A 105 -8.65 -8.32 -2.00
CA MET A 105 -9.52 -9.27 -2.68
C MET A 105 -9.38 -9.09 -4.18
N ILE A 106 -8.87 -10.12 -4.85
CA ILE A 106 -8.66 -10.10 -6.29
C ILE A 106 -9.95 -10.55 -6.98
N SER A 107 -10.33 -9.86 -8.06
CA SER A 107 -11.51 -10.21 -8.84
C SER A 107 -11.44 -11.65 -9.34
N LYS A 108 -12.54 -12.38 -9.21
CA LYS A 108 -12.65 -13.77 -9.66
C LYS A 108 -12.46 -13.93 -11.16
N SER A 109 -12.61 -12.87 -11.94
CA SER A 109 -12.37 -12.87 -13.38
C SER A 109 -10.89 -12.78 -13.75
N SER A 110 -10.01 -12.58 -12.77
CA SER A 110 -8.58 -12.46 -13.01
C SER A 110 -7.96 -13.80 -13.37
N LYS A 111 -6.93 -13.76 -14.22
CA LYS A 111 -6.19 -14.96 -14.61
C LYS A 111 -5.16 -15.32 -13.57
N SER A 112 -5.01 -16.62 -13.30
CA SER A 112 -3.92 -17.14 -12.50
C SER A 112 -2.57 -16.82 -13.16
N GLY A 113 -1.59 -16.47 -12.37
CA GLY A 113 -0.25 -16.22 -12.87
C GLY A 113 0.59 -15.34 -11.96
N PRO A 114 1.82 -15.03 -12.40
CA PRO A 114 2.68 -14.11 -11.67
C PRO A 114 2.27 -12.66 -11.93
N TYR A 115 2.25 -11.90 -10.87
CA TYR A 115 1.96 -10.47 -10.87
C TYR A 115 2.99 -9.75 -10.05
N ARG A 116 2.87 -8.43 -9.98
CA ARG A 116 3.78 -7.58 -9.22
C ARG A 116 3.01 -6.82 -8.15
N LEU A 117 3.40 -7.04 -6.90
CA LEU A 117 2.94 -6.23 -5.77
C LEU A 117 3.82 -5.00 -5.68
N HIS A 118 3.21 -3.82 -5.58
CA HIS A 118 3.96 -2.57 -5.50
C HIS A 118 3.37 -1.60 -4.50
N VAL A 119 4.23 -0.73 -3.98
CA VAL A 119 3.86 0.41 -3.14
C VAL A 119 4.47 1.65 -3.77
N ALA A 120 3.66 2.65 -4.02
CA ALA A 120 4.07 3.91 -4.62
C ALA A 120 3.67 5.09 -3.74
N TYR A 121 4.50 6.12 -3.72
CA TYR A 121 4.26 7.35 -3.00
C TYR A 121 4.44 8.53 -3.93
N TYR A 122 3.38 9.29 -4.13
CA TYR A 122 3.34 10.43 -5.05
C TYR A 122 4.00 10.09 -6.39
N PHE A 123 3.48 9.03 -7.05
CA PHE A 123 3.92 8.52 -8.35
C PHE A 123 5.33 7.90 -8.37
N LYS A 124 6.01 7.85 -7.23
CA LYS A 124 7.30 7.19 -7.13
C LYS A 124 7.12 5.79 -6.56
N GLU A 125 7.60 4.79 -7.29
CA GLU A 125 7.57 3.43 -6.81
C GLU A 125 8.65 3.22 -5.74
N LEU A 126 8.23 2.80 -4.55
CA LEU A 126 9.11 2.59 -3.40
C LEU A 126 9.44 1.11 -3.17
N PHE A 127 8.56 0.23 -3.62
CA PHE A 127 8.67 -1.20 -3.35
C PHE A 127 8.01 -1.98 -4.48
N GLN A 128 8.66 -3.09 -4.89
CA GLN A 128 8.10 -4.06 -5.81
C GLN A 128 8.50 -5.46 -5.39
N ARG A 129 7.59 -6.40 -5.54
CA ARG A 129 7.87 -7.81 -5.34
C ARG A 129 6.96 -8.65 -6.23
N GLU A 130 7.50 -9.74 -6.81
CA GLU A 130 6.68 -10.69 -7.52
C GLU A 130 5.75 -11.41 -6.54
N ILE A 131 4.51 -11.62 -6.96
CA ILE A 131 3.51 -12.36 -6.20
C ILE A 131 2.73 -13.25 -7.16
N PHE A 132 2.43 -14.47 -6.74
CA PHE A 132 1.64 -15.38 -7.54
C PHE A 132 0.17 -15.29 -7.09
N CYS A 133 -0.73 -15.11 -8.07
CA CYS A 133 -2.17 -15.19 -7.85
C CYS A 133 -2.68 -16.48 -8.50
N ARG A 134 -3.18 -17.38 -7.69
CA ARG A 134 -3.63 -18.70 -8.14
C ARG A 134 -5.13 -18.85 -8.19
#